data_99b37f4637663af155e09c2cd84dbd6a
#
_entry.id   99b37f4637663af155e09c2cd84dbd6a
#
_cell.length_a   1.000
_cell.length_b   1.000
_cell.length_c   1.000
_cell.angle_alpha   90.00
_cell.angle_beta   90.00
_cell.angle_gamma   90.00
#
_symmetry.space_group_name_H-M   'P 1'
#
loop_
_entity.id
_entity.type
_entity.pdbx_description
1 polymer ?
#
loop_
_entity_poly.entity_id
_entity_poly.type
_entity_poly.pdbx_seq_one_letter_code
_entity_poly.pdbx_strand_id
1 'polypeptide(L)'
;AAAAEQSALSMREAAHTAAGLICAIDTTRQEVEVAATITDRASQEADAAVDLSRTLSGHAEMIESILAMIRDVAGQTNLLALNATIEAARAGDAGRGFAVVAQEVKSLANQTARATEDITRKIAAIQSATRLSVAANQSIRATVVEVKAVATRIRDSMDEQAQTVTSITAAVDETALAADSMAGNISAIREHTHHVVDEIVRLERGFGSINDSFVALSKSAEDFTRKM
;
A
#
# COMPACT_ATOMS: atom_id res chain seq x y z
N ALA A 1 -20.65 -23.17 -36.33
CA ALA A 1 -20.22 -21.81 -36.68
C ALA A 1 -20.49 -20.83 -35.55
N ALA A 2 -21.74 -20.57 -35.12
CA ALA A 2 -22.05 -19.58 -34.11
C ALA A 2 -21.29 -19.80 -32.75
N ALA A 3 -21.16 -21.04 -32.28
CA ALA A 3 -20.43 -21.35 -31.06
C ALA A 3 -18.91 -21.07 -31.19
N ALA A 4 -18.30 -21.35 -32.34
CA ALA A 4 -16.89 -21.06 -32.58
C ALA A 4 -16.64 -19.55 -32.69
N GLU A 5 -17.51 -18.82 -33.39
CA GLU A 5 -17.47 -17.34 -33.42
C GLU A 5 -17.63 -16.71 -32.05
N GLN A 6 -18.56 -17.22 -31.24
CA GLN A 6 -18.78 -16.76 -29.85
C GLN A 6 -17.53 -17.03 -28.98
N SER A 7 -16.91 -18.21 -29.12
CA SER A 7 -15.67 -18.54 -28.42
C SER A 7 -14.53 -17.59 -28.82
N ALA A 8 -14.36 -17.29 -30.10
CA ALA A 8 -13.35 -16.36 -30.57
C ALA A 8 -13.55 -14.93 -30.03
N LEU A 9 -14.80 -14.46 -29.94
CA LEU A 9 -15.12 -13.16 -29.33
C LEU A 9 -14.80 -13.16 -27.84
N SER A 10 -15.19 -14.20 -27.09
CA SER A 10 -14.88 -14.31 -25.67
C SER A 10 -13.39 -14.36 -25.39
N MET A 11 -12.60 -15.00 -26.27
CA MET A 11 -11.14 -15.03 -26.14
C MET A 11 -10.50 -13.67 -26.38
N ARG A 12 -11.00 -12.87 -27.33
CA ARG A 12 -10.52 -11.48 -27.53
C ARG A 12 -10.79 -10.61 -26.30
N GLU A 13 -11.96 -10.75 -25.70
CA GLU A 13 -12.33 -10.01 -24.48
C GLU A 13 -11.45 -10.45 -23.29
N ALA A 14 -11.19 -11.75 -23.16
CA ALA A 14 -10.28 -12.28 -22.14
C ALA A 14 -8.84 -11.79 -22.34
N ALA A 15 -8.33 -11.75 -23.57
CA ALA A 15 -7.01 -11.18 -23.90
C ALA A 15 -6.92 -9.71 -23.54
N HIS A 16 -7.95 -8.92 -23.86
CA HIS A 16 -8.01 -7.51 -23.49
C HIS A 16 -8.02 -7.31 -21.97
N THR A 17 -8.76 -8.14 -21.25
CA THR A 17 -8.80 -8.13 -19.78
C THR A 17 -7.44 -8.49 -19.18
N ALA A 18 -6.77 -9.52 -19.70
CA ALA A 18 -5.43 -9.91 -19.28
C ALA A 18 -4.41 -8.78 -19.49
N ALA A 19 -4.45 -8.08 -20.64
CA ALA A 19 -3.61 -6.92 -20.88
C ALA A 19 -3.88 -5.77 -19.88
N GLY A 20 -5.14 -5.52 -19.54
CA GLY A 20 -5.52 -4.55 -18.51
C GLY A 20 -4.99 -4.92 -17.13
N LEU A 21 -5.00 -6.20 -16.79
CA LEU A 21 -4.45 -6.70 -15.51
C LEU A 21 -2.93 -6.51 -15.44
N ILE A 22 -2.19 -6.74 -16.52
CA ILE A 22 -0.73 -6.49 -16.55
C ILE A 22 -0.45 -5.01 -16.26
N CYS A 23 -1.18 -4.09 -16.90
CA CYS A 23 -1.02 -2.66 -16.66
C CYS A 23 -1.33 -2.27 -15.21
N ALA A 24 -2.38 -2.85 -14.62
CA ALA A 24 -2.74 -2.62 -13.23
C ALA A 24 -1.68 -3.15 -12.26
N ILE A 25 -1.10 -4.32 -12.53
CA ILE A 25 0.01 -4.90 -11.76
C ILE A 25 1.22 -3.98 -11.80
N ASP A 26 1.62 -3.50 -12.98
CA ASP A 26 2.78 -2.60 -13.11
C ASP A 26 2.55 -1.26 -12.40
N THR A 27 1.34 -0.70 -12.48
CA THR A 27 0.96 0.51 -11.74
C THR A 27 1.08 0.27 -10.24
N THR A 28 0.54 -0.84 -9.72
CA THR A 28 0.61 -1.18 -8.29
C THR A 28 2.04 -1.37 -7.83
N ARG A 29 2.92 -1.99 -8.65
CA ARG A 29 4.36 -2.11 -8.35
C ARG A 29 5.03 -0.75 -8.19
N GLN A 30 4.74 0.20 -9.08
CA GLN A 30 5.26 1.57 -8.99
C GLN A 30 4.77 2.28 -7.73
N GLU A 31 3.49 2.15 -7.38
CA GLU A 31 2.93 2.73 -6.16
C GLU A 31 3.58 2.16 -4.89
N VAL A 32 3.85 0.86 -4.86
CA VAL A 32 4.56 0.20 -3.75
C VAL A 32 6.00 0.71 -3.63
N GLU A 33 6.71 0.96 -4.73
CA GLU A 33 8.07 1.52 -4.74
C GLU A 33 8.08 2.97 -4.19
N VAL A 34 7.10 3.78 -4.60
CA VAL A 34 6.91 5.13 -4.06
C VAL A 34 6.60 5.08 -2.56
N ALA A 35 5.71 4.18 -2.13
CA ALA A 35 5.38 3.98 -0.73
C ALA A 35 6.60 3.56 0.10
N ALA A 36 7.46 2.68 -0.43
CA ALA A 36 8.73 2.29 0.19
C ALA A 36 9.65 3.50 0.40
N THR A 37 9.80 4.35 -0.63
CA THR A 37 10.61 5.57 -0.57
C THR A 37 10.10 6.56 0.49
N ILE A 38 8.77 6.77 0.54
CA ILE A 38 8.14 7.65 1.55
C ILE A 38 8.36 7.08 2.95
N THR A 39 8.25 5.77 3.11
CA THR A 39 8.45 5.07 4.38
C THR A 39 9.89 5.16 4.87
N ASP A 40 10.89 5.08 3.96
CA ASP A 40 12.30 5.29 4.29
C ASP A 40 12.56 6.70 4.79
N ARG A 41 11.98 7.71 4.13
CA ARG A 41 12.06 9.10 4.58
C ARG A 41 11.43 9.30 5.94
N ALA A 42 10.24 8.74 6.19
CA ALA A 42 9.58 8.82 7.48
C ALA A 42 10.43 8.19 8.61
N SER A 43 11.15 7.09 8.31
CA SER A 43 12.09 6.49 9.26
C SER A 43 13.23 7.44 9.61
N GLN A 44 13.83 8.08 8.60
CA GLN A 44 14.94 9.03 8.80
C GLN A 44 14.49 10.27 9.59
N GLU A 45 13.31 10.80 9.30
CA GLU A 45 12.73 11.92 10.04
C GLU A 45 12.45 11.56 11.51
N ALA A 46 11.95 10.35 11.76
CA ALA A 46 11.73 9.86 13.13
C ALA A 46 13.05 9.68 13.90
N ASP A 47 14.11 9.17 13.24
CA ASP A 47 15.44 9.05 13.84
C ASP A 47 16.04 10.44 14.17
N ALA A 48 15.95 11.40 13.25
CA ALA A 48 16.41 12.76 13.48
C ALA A 48 15.63 13.45 14.63
N ALA A 49 14.33 13.20 14.74
CA ALA A 49 13.50 13.73 15.83
C ALA A 49 13.88 13.12 17.21
N VAL A 50 14.27 11.85 17.24
CA VAL A 50 14.79 11.21 18.45
C VAL A 50 16.12 11.85 18.87
N ASP A 51 17.04 12.08 17.94
CA ASP A 51 18.33 12.68 18.24
C ASP A 51 18.21 14.15 18.67
N LEU A 52 17.32 14.91 18.05
CA LEU A 52 17.00 16.26 18.48
C LEU A 52 16.40 16.27 19.91
N SER A 53 15.51 15.31 20.20
CA SER A 53 14.91 15.17 21.52
C SER A 53 15.96 14.82 22.59
N ARG A 54 16.94 13.98 22.27
CA ARG A 54 18.06 13.68 23.18
C ARG A 54 18.92 14.92 23.46
N THR A 55 19.21 15.69 22.42
CA THR A 55 19.95 16.96 22.56
C THR A 55 19.19 17.94 23.45
N LEU A 56 17.88 18.07 23.27
CA LEU A 56 17.03 18.92 24.09
C LEU A 56 16.99 18.45 25.55
N SER A 57 16.98 17.14 25.78
CA SER A 57 17.06 16.57 27.17
C SER A 57 18.38 16.97 27.83
N GLY A 58 19.51 16.87 27.12
CA GLY A 58 20.80 17.27 27.62
C GLY A 58 20.88 18.77 27.97
N HIS A 59 20.28 19.63 27.13
CA HIS A 59 20.17 21.06 27.45
C HIS A 59 19.30 21.32 28.67
N ALA A 60 18.18 20.61 28.82
CA ALA A 60 17.31 20.73 29.98
C ALA A 60 18.04 20.33 31.30
N GLU A 61 18.82 19.26 31.28
CA GLU A 61 19.65 18.84 32.43
C GLU A 61 20.72 19.90 32.81
N MET A 62 21.33 20.49 31.78
CA MET A 62 22.31 21.56 32.00
C MET A 62 21.67 22.83 32.61
N ILE A 63 20.47 23.19 32.14
CA ILE A 63 19.70 24.30 32.71
C ILE A 63 19.30 23.97 34.17
N GLU A 64 18.90 22.76 34.48
CA GLU A 64 18.56 22.33 35.85
C GLU A 64 19.74 22.52 36.81
N SER A 65 20.95 22.16 36.35
CA SER A 65 22.18 22.38 37.11
C SER A 65 22.46 23.87 37.38
N ILE A 66 22.24 24.74 36.37
CA ILE A 66 22.39 26.20 36.51
C ILE A 66 21.34 26.75 37.49
N LEU A 67 20.09 26.27 37.42
CA LEU A 67 19.03 26.71 38.31
C LEU A 67 19.33 26.32 39.78
N ALA A 68 19.91 25.14 40.01
CA ALA A 68 20.36 24.73 41.32
C ALA A 68 21.41 25.72 41.89
N MET A 69 22.40 26.10 41.08
CA MET A 69 23.42 27.07 41.44
C MET A 69 22.83 28.47 41.74
N ILE A 70 21.88 28.95 40.91
CA ILE A 70 21.20 30.24 41.15
C ILE A 70 20.40 30.21 42.44
N ARG A 71 19.74 29.10 42.75
CA ARG A 71 19.00 28.90 44.02
C ARG A 71 19.93 28.97 45.23
N ASP A 72 21.10 28.33 45.14
CA ASP A 72 22.10 28.36 46.19
C ASP A 72 22.65 29.79 46.40
N VAL A 73 22.96 30.52 45.33
CA VAL A 73 23.37 31.93 45.37
C VAL A 73 22.29 32.81 45.99
N ALA A 74 21.03 32.61 45.60
CA ALA A 74 19.91 33.33 46.20
C ALA A 74 19.76 33.04 47.72
N GLY A 75 19.95 31.78 48.12
CA GLY A 75 19.96 31.37 49.52
C GLY A 75 21.08 32.05 50.32
N GLN A 76 22.31 32.05 49.79
CA GLN A 76 23.45 32.74 50.41
C GLN A 76 23.23 34.26 50.51
N THR A 77 22.69 34.88 49.42
CA THR A 77 22.37 36.30 49.37
C THR A 77 21.31 36.66 50.42
N ASN A 78 20.30 35.83 50.63
CA ASN A 78 19.27 36.00 51.66
C ASN A 78 19.87 35.91 53.07
N LEU A 79 20.82 34.99 53.34
CA LEU A 79 21.54 34.89 54.59
C LEU A 79 22.43 36.11 54.86
N LEU A 80 23.14 36.58 53.83
CA LEU A 80 23.97 37.79 53.92
C LEU A 80 23.12 39.04 54.24
N ALA A 81 22.00 39.19 53.58
CA ALA A 81 21.04 40.25 53.78
C ALA A 81 20.44 40.19 55.22
N LEU A 82 20.15 38.98 55.70
CA LEU A 82 19.69 38.80 57.09
C LEU A 82 20.76 39.26 58.12
N ASN A 83 22.00 38.85 57.92
CA ASN A 83 23.12 39.26 58.76
C ASN A 83 23.32 40.80 58.75
N ALA A 84 23.26 41.42 57.56
CA ALA A 84 23.30 42.84 57.39
C ALA A 84 22.14 43.59 58.11
N THR A 85 20.92 43.03 58.07
CA THR A 85 19.75 43.55 58.78
C THR A 85 19.97 43.52 60.28
N ILE A 86 20.56 42.44 60.80
CA ILE A 86 20.86 42.31 62.22
C ILE A 86 21.92 43.35 62.66
N GLU A 87 22.96 43.54 61.89
CA GLU A 87 24.06 44.45 62.21
C GLU A 87 23.59 45.93 62.08
N ALA A 88 22.72 46.22 61.09
CA ALA A 88 22.08 47.53 60.97
C ALA A 88 21.20 47.89 62.18
N ALA A 89 20.47 46.90 62.67
CA ALA A 89 19.66 47.10 63.91
C ALA A 89 20.55 47.31 65.15
N ARG A 90 21.74 46.67 65.18
CA ARG A 90 22.68 46.83 66.29
C ARG A 90 23.37 48.22 66.27
N ALA A 91 23.48 48.88 65.12
CA ALA A 91 24.04 50.24 64.98
C ALA A 91 23.02 51.36 65.36
N GLY A 92 21.81 51.04 65.69
CA GLY A 92 20.77 52.01 66.09
C GLY A 92 20.43 53.02 64.98
N ASP A 93 20.32 54.27 65.35
CA ASP A 93 19.93 55.32 64.36
C ASP A 93 20.94 55.48 63.23
N ALA A 94 22.19 55.19 63.41
CA ALA A 94 23.22 55.27 62.40
C ALA A 94 23.06 54.13 61.34
N GLY A 95 22.37 53.04 61.65
CA GLY A 95 22.15 51.90 60.80
C GLY A 95 20.88 51.99 59.96
N ARG A 96 20.00 52.94 60.10
CA ARG A 96 18.67 52.99 59.45
C ARG A 96 18.73 52.87 57.93
N GLY A 97 19.63 53.58 57.25
CA GLY A 97 19.83 53.50 55.82
C GLY A 97 20.30 52.11 55.35
N PHE A 98 21.17 51.48 56.10
CA PHE A 98 21.65 50.10 55.83
C PHE A 98 20.57 49.07 56.01
N ALA A 99 19.68 49.22 57.01
CA ALA A 99 18.57 48.34 57.25
C ALA A 99 17.59 48.26 56.07
N VAL A 100 17.31 49.42 55.45
CA VAL A 100 16.45 49.50 54.23
C VAL A 100 17.08 48.74 53.04
N VAL A 101 18.37 48.93 52.81
CA VAL A 101 19.07 48.23 51.72
C VAL A 101 19.13 46.73 51.98
N ALA A 102 19.41 46.32 53.20
CA ALA A 102 19.44 44.91 53.58
C ALA A 102 18.07 44.23 53.37
N GLN A 103 17.00 44.92 53.78
CA GLN A 103 15.64 44.43 53.55
C GLN A 103 15.29 44.29 52.03
N GLU A 104 15.73 45.21 51.20
CA GLU A 104 15.51 45.17 49.77
C GLU A 104 16.31 44.00 49.14
N VAL A 105 17.59 43.80 49.51
CA VAL A 105 18.41 42.68 49.03
C VAL A 105 17.79 41.35 49.49
N LYS A 106 17.25 41.26 50.68
CA LYS A 106 16.53 40.07 51.18
C LYS A 106 15.27 39.78 50.33
N SER A 107 14.50 40.84 50.00
CA SER A 107 13.31 40.72 49.13
C SER A 107 13.68 40.24 47.74
N LEU A 108 14.73 40.76 47.12
CA LEU A 108 15.24 40.38 45.83
C LEU A 108 15.73 38.93 45.80
N ALA A 109 16.46 38.50 46.85
CA ALA A 109 16.88 37.12 46.99
C ALA A 109 15.70 36.13 47.05
N ASN A 110 14.65 36.48 47.81
CA ASN A 110 13.44 35.67 47.86
C ASN A 110 12.67 35.65 46.52
N GLN A 111 12.60 36.76 45.81
CA GLN A 111 12.01 36.82 44.46
C GLN A 111 12.80 35.97 43.46
N THR A 112 14.13 36.02 43.52
CA THR A 112 15.02 35.19 42.68
C THR A 112 14.79 33.69 42.98
N ALA A 113 14.70 33.28 44.22
CA ALA A 113 14.44 31.89 44.61
C ALA A 113 13.09 31.40 44.05
N ARG A 114 12.02 32.20 44.16
CA ARG A 114 10.70 31.88 43.60
C ARG A 114 10.74 31.77 42.07
N ALA A 115 11.36 32.73 41.39
CA ALA A 115 11.49 32.70 39.96
C ALA A 115 12.25 31.45 39.45
N THR A 116 13.32 31.09 40.18
CA THR A 116 14.12 29.88 39.90
C THR A 116 13.27 28.61 40.06
N GLU A 117 12.42 28.54 41.07
CA GLU A 117 11.50 27.42 41.29
C GLU A 117 10.46 27.31 40.17
N ASP A 118 9.93 28.43 39.72
CA ASP A 118 8.99 28.47 38.59
C ASP A 118 9.64 27.97 37.27
N ILE A 119 10.89 28.37 37.02
CA ILE A 119 11.66 27.90 35.85
C ILE A 119 11.94 26.39 35.99
N THR A 120 12.32 25.91 37.17
CA THR A 120 12.55 24.47 37.43
C THR A 120 11.29 23.65 37.07
N ARG A 121 10.10 24.11 37.44
CA ARG A 121 8.85 23.43 37.04
C ARG A 121 8.65 23.39 35.54
N LYS A 122 8.99 24.49 34.82
CA LYS A 122 8.91 24.54 33.38
C LYS A 122 9.92 23.61 32.71
N ILE A 123 11.14 23.53 33.20
CA ILE A 123 12.16 22.58 32.72
C ILE A 123 11.73 21.14 32.88
N ALA A 124 11.16 20.78 34.04
CA ALA A 124 10.60 19.44 34.26
C ALA A 124 9.47 19.11 33.28
N ALA A 125 8.61 20.07 32.96
CA ALA A 125 7.59 19.90 31.94
C ALA A 125 8.19 19.68 30.53
N ILE A 126 9.24 20.41 30.15
CA ILE A 126 9.97 20.24 28.89
C ILE A 126 10.59 18.84 28.83
N GLN A 127 11.27 18.38 29.89
CA GLN A 127 11.83 17.04 29.96
C GLN A 127 10.76 15.96 29.79
N SER A 128 9.59 16.14 30.42
CA SER A 128 8.47 15.21 30.26
C SER A 128 7.95 15.17 28.82
N ALA A 129 7.75 16.34 28.18
CA ALA A 129 7.33 16.44 26.80
C ALA A 129 8.36 15.80 25.84
N THR A 130 9.65 16.01 26.10
CA THR A 130 10.74 15.42 25.32
C THR A 130 10.74 13.89 25.40
N ARG A 131 10.53 13.32 26.60
CA ARG A 131 10.39 11.84 26.76
C ARG A 131 9.21 11.28 25.98
N LEU A 132 8.06 11.97 26.03
CA LEU A 132 6.88 11.57 25.24
C LEU A 132 7.16 11.65 23.73
N SER A 133 7.88 12.67 23.27
CA SER A 133 8.30 12.79 21.87
C SER A 133 9.19 11.63 21.44
N VAL A 134 10.16 11.21 22.25
CA VAL A 134 11.00 10.03 21.97
C VAL A 134 10.14 8.78 21.85
N ALA A 135 9.23 8.54 22.79
CA ALA A 135 8.34 7.37 22.76
C ALA A 135 7.45 7.35 21.50
N ALA A 136 6.88 8.51 21.13
CA ALA A 136 6.07 8.64 19.91
C ALA A 136 6.88 8.32 18.64
N ASN A 137 8.10 8.83 18.52
CA ASN A 137 8.97 8.56 17.36
C ASN A 137 9.42 7.10 17.32
N GLN A 138 9.63 6.43 18.47
CA GLN A 138 9.89 5.00 18.51
C GLN A 138 8.67 4.18 18.01
N SER A 139 7.45 4.60 18.34
CA SER A 139 6.23 3.99 17.81
C SER A 139 6.12 4.18 16.30
N ILE A 140 6.44 5.38 15.77
CA ILE A 140 6.49 5.63 14.32
C ILE A 140 7.48 4.67 13.65
N ARG A 141 8.67 4.45 14.20
CA ARG A 141 9.65 3.49 13.68
C ARG A 141 9.10 2.07 13.63
N ALA A 142 8.40 1.62 14.66
CA ALA A 142 7.77 0.30 14.67
C ALA A 142 6.73 0.18 13.54
N THR A 143 5.87 1.17 13.38
CA THR A 143 4.89 1.23 12.29
C THR A 143 5.57 1.22 10.91
N VAL A 144 6.67 1.95 10.74
CA VAL A 144 7.47 1.97 9.50
C VAL A 144 7.97 0.56 9.14
N VAL A 145 8.45 -0.21 10.12
CA VAL A 145 8.88 -1.61 9.90
C VAL A 145 7.73 -2.48 9.43
N GLU A 146 6.55 -2.32 10.03
CA GLU A 146 5.34 -3.06 9.61
C GLU A 146 4.91 -2.69 8.18
N VAL A 147 4.91 -1.40 7.84
CA VAL A 147 4.58 -0.93 6.48
C VAL A 147 5.55 -1.51 5.45
N LYS A 148 6.86 -1.55 5.73
CA LYS A 148 7.87 -2.19 4.86
C LYS A 148 7.58 -3.67 4.66
N ALA A 149 7.23 -4.40 5.71
CA ALA A 149 6.89 -5.82 5.61
C ALA A 149 5.62 -6.03 4.76
N VAL A 150 4.62 -5.14 4.88
CA VAL A 150 3.42 -5.17 4.02
C VAL A 150 3.77 -4.87 2.57
N ALA A 151 4.58 -3.86 2.30
CA ALA A 151 5.03 -3.50 0.94
C ALA A 151 5.76 -4.67 0.25
N THR A 152 6.62 -5.39 0.97
CA THR A 152 7.28 -6.59 0.46
C THR A 152 6.27 -7.67 0.07
N ARG A 153 5.30 -7.97 0.94
CA ARG A 153 4.25 -8.97 0.63
C ARG A 153 3.37 -8.58 -0.55
N ILE A 154 3.08 -7.29 -0.72
CA ILE A 154 2.34 -6.80 -1.89
C ILE A 154 3.17 -7.03 -3.16
N ARG A 155 4.47 -6.74 -3.14
CA ARG A 155 5.38 -6.99 -4.27
C ARG A 155 5.38 -8.47 -4.66
N ASP A 156 5.56 -9.37 -3.69
CA ASP A 156 5.55 -10.82 -3.92
C ASP A 156 4.21 -11.28 -4.52
N SER A 157 3.08 -10.76 -4.02
CA SER A 157 1.75 -11.05 -4.55
C SER A 157 1.56 -10.52 -5.99
N MET A 158 2.14 -9.34 -6.33
CA MET A 158 2.11 -8.81 -7.70
C MET A 158 2.92 -9.69 -8.66
N ASP A 159 4.04 -10.27 -8.20
CA ASP A 159 4.84 -11.20 -9.01
C ASP A 159 4.08 -12.49 -9.30
N GLU A 160 3.40 -13.07 -8.30
CA GLU A 160 2.52 -14.23 -8.49
C GLU A 160 1.34 -13.92 -9.43
N GLN A 161 0.72 -12.75 -9.29
CA GLN A 161 -0.35 -12.32 -10.17
C GLN A 161 0.13 -12.14 -11.62
N ALA A 162 1.31 -11.55 -11.84
CA ALA A 162 1.90 -11.41 -13.17
C ALA A 162 2.13 -12.77 -13.84
N GLN A 163 2.62 -13.76 -13.09
CA GLN A 163 2.78 -15.11 -13.58
C GLN A 163 1.43 -15.77 -13.91
N THR A 164 0.42 -15.56 -13.06
CA THR A 164 -0.94 -16.07 -13.31
C THR A 164 -1.54 -15.47 -14.58
N VAL A 165 -1.41 -14.15 -14.77
CA VAL A 165 -1.90 -13.46 -15.98
C VAL A 165 -1.17 -13.96 -17.23
N THR A 166 0.13 -14.22 -17.15
CA THR A 166 0.90 -14.83 -18.24
C THR A 166 0.33 -16.20 -18.63
N SER A 167 0.01 -17.02 -17.64
CA SER A 167 -0.60 -18.35 -17.85
C SER A 167 -2.01 -18.24 -18.46
N ILE A 168 -2.80 -17.26 -18.01
CA ILE A 168 -4.12 -16.98 -18.57
C ILE A 168 -4.00 -16.57 -20.06
N THR A 169 -3.04 -15.69 -20.39
CA THR A 169 -2.81 -15.27 -21.77
C THR A 169 -2.47 -16.46 -22.69
N ALA A 170 -1.59 -17.36 -22.23
CA ALA A 170 -1.27 -18.58 -22.98
C ALA A 170 -2.50 -19.48 -23.20
N ALA A 171 -3.34 -19.67 -22.18
CA ALA A 171 -4.58 -20.46 -22.29
C ALA A 171 -5.62 -19.80 -23.21
N VAL A 172 -5.70 -18.47 -23.23
CA VAL A 172 -6.55 -17.71 -24.14
C VAL A 172 -6.11 -17.91 -25.59
N ASP A 173 -4.80 -17.83 -25.87
CA ASP A 173 -4.24 -18.04 -27.21
C ASP A 173 -4.49 -19.48 -27.69
N GLU A 174 -4.28 -20.49 -26.84
CA GLU A 174 -4.56 -21.88 -27.18
C GLU A 174 -6.04 -22.13 -27.47
N THR A 175 -6.93 -21.53 -26.66
CA THR A 175 -8.39 -21.65 -26.85
C THR A 175 -8.84 -20.94 -28.13
N ALA A 176 -8.24 -19.81 -28.49
CA ALA A 176 -8.52 -19.12 -29.74
C ALA A 176 -8.14 -19.96 -30.94
N LEU A 177 -6.97 -20.60 -30.94
CA LEU A 177 -6.53 -21.53 -31.98
C LEU A 177 -7.46 -22.74 -32.11
N ALA A 178 -7.92 -23.28 -30.99
CA ALA A 178 -8.88 -24.39 -31.01
C ALA A 178 -10.24 -23.97 -31.59
N ALA A 179 -10.71 -22.74 -31.28
CA ALA A 179 -11.93 -22.19 -31.86
C ALA A 179 -11.84 -22.00 -33.37
N ASP A 180 -10.72 -21.51 -33.91
CA ASP A 180 -10.45 -21.38 -35.33
C ASP A 180 -10.43 -22.75 -36.04
N SER A 181 -9.77 -23.74 -35.46
CA SER A 181 -9.76 -25.12 -35.95
C SER A 181 -11.19 -25.71 -35.97
N MET A 182 -11.99 -25.44 -34.95
CA MET A 182 -13.39 -25.89 -34.86
C MET A 182 -14.23 -25.23 -35.98
N ALA A 183 -14.04 -23.96 -36.26
CA ALA A 183 -14.71 -23.25 -37.36
C ALA A 183 -14.37 -23.88 -38.71
N GLY A 184 -13.12 -24.19 -38.95
CA GLY A 184 -12.65 -24.90 -40.17
C GLY A 184 -13.28 -26.30 -40.31
N ASN A 185 -13.30 -27.09 -39.21
CA ASN A 185 -13.92 -28.42 -39.23
C ASN A 185 -15.42 -28.35 -39.50
N ILE A 186 -16.14 -27.38 -38.92
CA ILE A 186 -17.57 -27.19 -39.21
C ILE A 186 -17.81 -26.84 -40.66
N SER A 187 -16.95 -26.02 -41.28
CA SER A 187 -17.04 -25.69 -42.70
C SER A 187 -16.85 -26.93 -43.57
N ALA A 188 -15.83 -27.75 -43.29
CA ALA A 188 -15.57 -28.99 -44.00
C ALA A 188 -16.75 -30.00 -43.86
N ILE A 189 -17.30 -30.13 -42.65
CA ILE A 189 -18.50 -30.99 -42.41
C ILE A 189 -19.67 -30.53 -43.28
N ARG A 190 -19.93 -29.22 -43.38
CA ARG A 190 -20.99 -28.67 -44.24
C ARG A 190 -20.78 -29.03 -45.70
N GLU A 191 -19.56 -28.87 -46.21
CA GLU A 191 -19.21 -29.21 -47.58
C GLU A 191 -19.43 -30.72 -47.84
N HIS A 192 -18.93 -31.59 -46.99
CA HIS A 192 -19.16 -33.02 -47.06
C HIS A 192 -20.65 -33.39 -47.00
N THR A 193 -21.43 -32.71 -46.16
CA THR A 193 -22.88 -32.94 -46.04
C THR A 193 -23.59 -32.60 -47.34
N HIS A 194 -23.23 -31.49 -48.03
CA HIS A 194 -23.75 -31.15 -49.33
C HIS A 194 -23.41 -32.21 -50.41
N HIS A 195 -22.15 -32.70 -50.39
CA HIS A 195 -21.73 -33.75 -51.30
C HIS A 195 -22.53 -35.06 -51.10
N VAL A 196 -22.78 -35.47 -49.86
CA VAL A 196 -23.61 -36.65 -49.54
C VAL A 196 -25.05 -36.46 -50.02
N VAL A 197 -25.65 -35.27 -49.85
CA VAL A 197 -27.00 -34.98 -50.36
C VAL A 197 -27.03 -35.09 -51.89
N ASP A 198 -26.03 -34.57 -52.61
CA ASP A 198 -25.96 -34.70 -54.08
C ASP A 198 -25.82 -36.16 -54.53
N GLU A 199 -25.05 -36.98 -53.83
CA GLU A 199 -24.92 -38.40 -54.08
C GLU A 199 -26.23 -39.16 -53.87
N ILE A 200 -26.96 -38.86 -52.78
CA ILE A 200 -28.30 -39.42 -52.54
C ILE A 200 -29.25 -39.11 -53.70
N VAL A 201 -29.29 -37.84 -54.15
CA VAL A 201 -30.14 -37.48 -55.31
C VAL A 201 -29.76 -38.21 -56.57
N ARG A 202 -28.45 -38.47 -56.80
CA ARG A 202 -27.98 -39.29 -57.95
C ARG A 202 -28.42 -40.76 -57.82
N LEU A 203 -28.33 -41.34 -56.62
CA LEU A 203 -28.79 -42.67 -56.34
C LEU A 203 -30.31 -42.82 -56.54
N GLU A 204 -31.12 -41.87 -56.08
CA GLU A 204 -32.56 -41.87 -56.32
C GLU A 204 -32.91 -41.88 -57.79
N ARG A 205 -32.21 -41.04 -58.62
CA ARG A 205 -32.40 -41.05 -60.06
C ARG A 205 -31.98 -42.38 -60.69
N GLY A 206 -30.86 -42.96 -60.22
CA GLY A 206 -30.44 -44.28 -60.66
C GLY A 206 -31.45 -45.40 -60.37
N PHE A 207 -32.01 -45.40 -59.15
CA PHE A 207 -33.07 -46.33 -58.78
C PHE A 207 -34.35 -46.11 -59.64
N GLY A 208 -34.73 -44.87 -59.91
CA GLY A 208 -35.82 -44.56 -60.83
C GLY A 208 -35.61 -45.17 -62.24
N SER A 209 -34.43 -45.02 -62.82
CA SER A 209 -34.07 -45.58 -64.10
C SER A 209 -34.06 -47.12 -64.15
N ILE A 210 -33.61 -47.74 -63.06
CA ILE A 210 -33.67 -49.21 -62.92
C ILE A 210 -35.13 -49.69 -62.82
N ASN A 211 -35.98 -49.00 -62.04
CA ASN A 211 -37.39 -49.33 -61.96
C ASN A 211 -38.09 -49.25 -63.33
N ASP A 212 -37.82 -48.17 -64.14
CA ASP A 212 -38.38 -48.00 -65.46
C ASP A 212 -37.92 -49.12 -66.40
N SER A 213 -36.64 -49.54 -66.27
CA SER A 213 -36.11 -50.65 -67.02
C SER A 213 -36.79 -52.00 -66.64
N PHE A 214 -37.06 -52.24 -65.37
CA PHE A 214 -37.83 -53.41 -64.93
C PHE A 214 -39.29 -53.42 -65.42
N VAL A 215 -39.94 -52.28 -65.42
CA VAL A 215 -41.32 -52.14 -65.98
C VAL A 215 -41.31 -52.41 -67.47
N ALA A 216 -40.34 -51.88 -68.25
CA ALA A 216 -40.19 -52.14 -69.68
C ALA A 216 -39.91 -53.63 -69.97
N LEU A 217 -39.03 -54.26 -69.20
CA LEU A 217 -38.73 -55.67 -69.31
C LEU A 217 -39.94 -56.56 -69.01
N SER A 218 -40.72 -56.27 -67.96
CA SER A 218 -41.94 -56.98 -67.61
C SER A 218 -42.99 -56.91 -68.73
N LYS A 219 -43.18 -55.70 -69.29
CA LYS A 219 -44.08 -55.48 -70.43
C LYS A 219 -43.61 -56.29 -71.64
N SER A 220 -42.32 -56.29 -71.96
CA SER A 220 -41.76 -57.08 -73.05
C SER A 220 -41.95 -58.59 -72.84
N ALA A 221 -41.79 -59.09 -71.62
CA ALA A 221 -42.03 -60.50 -71.24
C ALA A 221 -43.52 -60.87 -71.40
N GLU A 222 -44.44 -60.00 -70.94
CA GLU A 222 -45.88 -60.19 -71.17
C GLU A 222 -46.26 -60.21 -72.67
N ASP A 223 -45.73 -59.29 -73.47
CA ASP A 223 -45.97 -59.23 -74.92
C ASP A 223 -45.41 -60.47 -75.60
N PHE A 224 -44.30 -61.02 -75.14
CA PHE A 224 -43.73 -62.25 -75.64
C PHE A 224 -44.62 -63.46 -75.33
N THR A 225 -45.08 -63.59 -74.06
CA THR A 225 -45.98 -64.66 -73.63
C THR A 225 -47.32 -64.66 -74.37
N ARG A 226 -47.78 -63.48 -74.81
CA ARG A 226 -49.06 -63.28 -75.50
C ARG A 226 -48.99 -63.63 -76.99
N LYS A 227 -47.78 -63.71 -77.55
CA LYS A 227 -47.52 -64.06 -78.97
C LYS A 227 -47.20 -65.55 -79.21
N MET A 228 -47.05 -66.34 -78.17
CA MET A 228 -47.00 -67.81 -78.15
C MET A 228 -48.39 -68.39 -77.99
#